data_8ab379a25ed08fbcd1f55783b9da51c9
#
_entry.id   8ab379a25ed08fbcd1f55783b9da51c9
#
_cell.length_a   1.000
_cell.length_b   1.000
_cell.length_c   1.000
_cell.angle_alpha   90.00
_cell.angle_beta   90.00
_cell.angle_gamma   90.00
#
_symmetry.space_group_name_H-M   'P 1'
#
loop_
_entity.id
_entity.type
_entity.pdbx_description
1 polymer ?
#
loop_
_entity_poly.entity_id
_entity_poly.type
_entity_poly.pdbx_seq_one_letter_code
_entity_poly.pdbx_strand_id
1 'polypeptide(L)'
;MLDKICDFREEKMTMRRKIQVKERQPQFCVVTGITFTQVDAWFGNTMRDLKMDLIYPKDAGKKYPCVVWICGGAWIQMDRSAHLAYLSNLAQQGFVVASVEYRTSNEAKYPAPLQDVKAGIRYLRAHAERFCIDPDRIGVMGESAGGYLTCMAALADDPIYDVGENLEYSSAVQAACPWYPPTDFRGFLYSDPEQC
;
A
#
# COMPACT_ATOMS: atom_id res chain seq x y z
N MET A 1 11.61 -47.44 47.85
CA MET A 1 11.73 -47.11 46.38
C MET A 1 10.69 -46.10 45.88
N LEU A 2 9.65 -45.86 46.68
CA LEU A 2 8.58 -44.90 46.38
C LEU A 2 8.91 -43.46 46.84
N ASP A 3 9.73 -43.31 47.88
CA ASP A 3 10.08 -41.96 48.38
C ASP A 3 11.01 -41.13 47.49
N LYS A 4 11.81 -41.79 46.66
CA LYS A 4 12.67 -41.08 45.68
C LYS A 4 11.91 -40.50 44.47
N ILE A 5 10.68 -40.95 44.23
CA ILE A 5 9.87 -40.45 43.09
C ILE A 5 9.13 -39.16 43.48
N CYS A 6 8.81 -38.99 44.76
CA CYS A 6 8.18 -37.76 45.28
C CYS A 6 9.15 -36.57 45.27
N ASP A 7 10.41 -36.76 45.65
CA ASP A 7 11.42 -35.69 45.66
C ASP A 7 11.70 -35.11 44.27
N PHE A 8 11.65 -35.96 43.22
CA PHE A 8 11.89 -35.51 41.86
C PHE A 8 10.75 -34.65 41.29
N ARG A 9 9.55 -34.72 41.87
CA ARG A 9 8.41 -33.86 41.45
C ARG A 9 8.41 -32.51 42.14
N GLU A 10 8.86 -32.42 43.37
CA GLU A 10 8.93 -31.15 44.11
C GLU A 10 10.07 -30.23 43.59
N GLU A 11 11.23 -30.77 43.24
CA GLU A 11 12.32 -29.96 42.65
C GLU A 11 11.97 -29.42 41.29
N LYS A 12 11.12 -30.10 40.49
CA LYS A 12 10.67 -29.59 39.20
C LYS A 12 9.61 -28.48 39.29
N MET A 13 8.89 -28.39 40.40
CA MET A 13 7.84 -27.40 40.60
C MET A 13 8.36 -26.03 41.07
N THR A 14 9.59 -25.95 41.55
CA THR A 14 10.16 -24.72 42.12
C THR A 14 10.97 -23.87 41.10
N MET A 15 11.28 -24.39 39.90
CA MET A 15 11.96 -23.61 38.87
C MET A 15 10.99 -22.72 38.11
N ARG A 16 10.50 -21.66 38.76
CA ARG A 16 9.87 -20.54 38.03
C ARG A 16 10.93 -19.76 37.27
N ARG A 17 11.13 -20.07 36.00
CA ARG A 17 11.91 -19.20 35.12
C ARG A 17 11.11 -17.94 34.89
N LYS A 18 11.59 -16.78 35.35
CA LYS A 18 11.13 -15.48 34.88
C LYS A 18 11.65 -15.31 33.48
N ILE A 19 10.78 -15.47 32.49
CA ILE A 19 11.09 -15.11 31.11
C ILE A 19 10.82 -13.60 30.98
N GLN A 20 11.86 -12.81 30.81
CA GLN A 20 11.69 -11.42 30.40
C GLN A 20 11.33 -11.40 28.91
N VAL A 21 10.08 -11.18 28.63
CA VAL A 21 9.62 -10.90 27.26
C VAL A 21 9.98 -9.46 26.97
N LYS A 22 10.91 -9.24 26.03
CA LYS A 22 11.10 -7.92 25.46
C LYS A 22 9.90 -7.66 24.57
N GLU A 23 9.02 -6.75 24.99
CA GLU A 23 7.99 -6.24 24.10
C GLU A 23 8.67 -5.66 22.86
N ARG A 24 8.45 -6.28 21.69
CA ARG A 24 8.81 -5.67 20.42
C ARG A 24 7.72 -4.65 20.08
N GLN A 25 8.07 -3.41 20.18
CA GLN A 25 7.27 -2.30 19.65
C GLN A 25 7.80 -1.93 18.26
N PRO A 26 6.95 -1.43 17.36
CA PRO A 26 5.53 -1.14 17.51
C PRO A 26 4.61 -2.31 17.10
N GLN A 27 3.38 -2.30 17.62
CA GLN A 27 2.31 -3.15 17.11
C GLN A 27 1.69 -2.48 15.88
N PHE A 28 1.44 -3.27 14.82
CA PHE A 28 0.80 -2.82 13.58
C PHE A 28 -0.58 -3.46 13.44
N CYS A 29 -1.47 -2.70 12.82
CA CYS A 29 -2.73 -3.20 12.31
C CYS A 29 -2.61 -3.36 10.80
N VAL A 30 -3.16 -4.45 10.27
CA VAL A 30 -3.39 -4.62 8.84
C VAL A 30 -4.90 -4.57 8.64
N VAL A 31 -5.36 -3.65 7.82
CA VAL A 31 -6.78 -3.55 7.42
C VAL A 31 -6.83 -3.68 5.90
N THR A 32 -7.57 -4.66 5.44
CA THR A 32 -7.69 -4.95 4.00
C THR A 32 -9.04 -4.52 3.46
N GLY A 33 -9.07 -4.18 2.17
CA GLY A 33 -10.31 -3.93 1.45
C GLY A 33 -11.00 -2.61 1.82
N ILE A 34 -10.25 -1.58 2.21
CA ILE A 34 -10.80 -0.25 2.46
C ILE A 34 -11.20 0.35 1.11
N THR A 35 -12.49 0.59 0.89
CA THR A 35 -12.97 1.32 -0.28
C THR A 35 -12.56 2.78 -0.16
N PHE A 36 -11.82 3.30 -1.14
CA PHE A 36 -11.39 4.69 -1.15
C PHE A 36 -12.09 5.55 -2.22
N THR A 37 -12.64 4.94 -3.25
CA THR A 37 -13.49 5.58 -4.26
C THR A 37 -14.32 4.54 -4.99
N GLN A 38 -15.31 5.00 -5.74
CA GLN A 38 -16.10 4.18 -6.66
C GLN A 38 -15.90 4.67 -8.09
N VAL A 39 -15.83 3.75 -9.02
CA VAL A 39 -15.62 4.03 -10.44
C VAL A 39 -16.65 3.30 -11.29
N ASP A 40 -16.92 3.85 -12.48
CA ASP A 40 -17.77 3.20 -13.46
C ASP A 40 -17.21 1.82 -13.81
N ALA A 41 -18.10 0.84 -13.85
CA ALA A 41 -17.82 -0.53 -14.25
C ALA A 41 -18.86 -1.01 -15.26
N TRP A 42 -18.52 -2.08 -15.96
CA TRP A 42 -19.43 -2.70 -16.93
C TRP A 42 -20.06 -1.67 -17.88
N PHE A 43 -19.22 -0.92 -18.62
CA PHE A 43 -19.64 0.07 -19.61
C PHE A 43 -20.56 1.18 -19.05
N GLY A 44 -20.35 1.54 -17.77
CA GLY A 44 -21.15 2.57 -17.10
C GLY A 44 -22.52 2.10 -16.60
N ASN A 45 -22.80 0.80 -16.66
CA ASN A 45 -24.08 0.26 -16.16
C ASN A 45 -24.08 0.00 -14.65
N THR A 46 -22.92 0.01 -14.00
CA THR A 46 -22.77 -0.17 -12.56
C THR A 46 -21.52 0.54 -12.06
N MET A 47 -21.35 0.56 -10.74
CA MET A 47 -20.15 1.06 -10.07
C MET A 47 -19.39 -0.11 -9.44
N ARG A 48 -18.06 -0.01 -9.39
CA ARG A 48 -17.24 -0.88 -8.55
C ARG A 48 -16.37 -0.09 -7.59
N ASP A 49 -16.12 -0.69 -6.46
CA ASP A 49 -15.20 -0.14 -5.48
C ASP A 49 -13.76 -0.30 -5.96
N LEU A 50 -12.96 0.76 -5.80
CA LEU A 50 -11.51 0.68 -5.74
C LEU A 50 -11.08 0.63 -4.27
N LYS A 51 -10.21 -0.32 -3.95
CA LYS A 51 -9.85 -0.63 -2.57
C LYS A 51 -8.37 -0.46 -2.31
N MET A 52 -8.02 -0.27 -1.05
CA MET A 52 -6.65 -0.31 -0.57
C MET A 52 -6.51 -1.23 0.63
N ASP A 53 -5.31 -1.75 0.81
CA ASP A 53 -4.90 -2.45 2.01
C ASP A 53 -3.90 -1.58 2.77
N LEU A 54 -4.09 -1.44 4.08
CA LEU A 54 -3.35 -0.50 4.89
C LEU A 54 -2.64 -1.22 6.04
N ILE A 55 -1.35 -0.92 6.20
CA ILE A 55 -0.56 -1.31 7.37
C ILE A 55 -0.22 -0.04 8.13
N TYR A 56 -0.68 0.09 9.37
CA TYR A 56 -0.42 1.27 10.17
C TYR A 56 -0.15 0.92 11.64
N PRO A 57 0.64 1.74 12.36
CA PRO A 57 0.92 1.51 13.77
C PRO A 57 -0.33 1.73 14.62
N LYS A 58 -0.48 0.91 15.67
CA LYS A 58 -1.60 0.99 16.60
C LYS A 58 -1.50 2.16 17.58
N ASP A 59 -0.40 2.87 17.59
CA ASP A 59 -0.16 3.99 18.49
C ASP A 59 -0.83 5.27 17.97
N ALA A 60 -2.00 5.59 18.53
CA ALA A 60 -2.79 6.78 18.17
C ALA A 60 -2.14 8.12 18.60
N GLY A 61 -1.01 8.09 19.31
CA GLY A 61 -0.34 9.30 19.82
C GLY A 61 0.64 9.96 18.86
N LYS A 62 0.96 9.33 17.73
CA LYS A 62 1.97 9.79 16.77
C LYS A 62 1.44 9.79 15.35
N LYS A 63 1.96 10.72 14.54
CA LYS A 63 1.76 10.73 13.09
C LYS A 63 3.00 10.20 12.38
N TYR A 64 2.81 9.40 11.35
CA TYR A 64 3.84 8.70 10.62
C TYR A 64 3.83 9.12 9.15
N PRO A 65 4.98 9.17 8.47
CA PRO A 65 4.99 9.30 7.02
C PRO A 65 4.26 8.12 6.38
N CYS A 66 3.61 8.37 5.26
CA CYS A 66 2.87 7.35 4.52
C CYS A 66 3.58 7.01 3.21
N VAL A 67 3.66 5.72 2.89
CA VAL A 67 4.08 5.21 1.59
C VAL A 67 2.88 4.60 0.90
N VAL A 68 2.54 5.13 -0.26
CA VAL A 68 1.52 4.56 -1.16
C VAL A 68 2.23 3.61 -2.11
N TRP A 69 1.94 2.32 -2.00
CA TRP A 69 2.46 1.28 -2.86
C TRP A 69 1.56 1.07 -4.07
N ILE A 70 2.16 1.03 -5.25
CA ILE A 70 1.49 0.83 -6.53
C ILE A 70 2.07 -0.42 -7.18
N CYS A 71 1.29 -1.50 -7.21
CA CYS A 71 1.72 -2.78 -7.74
C CYS A 71 1.87 -2.74 -9.26
N GLY A 72 2.84 -3.46 -9.80
CA GLY A 72 3.01 -3.69 -11.23
C GLY A 72 1.99 -4.68 -11.80
N GLY A 73 2.23 -5.13 -13.03
CA GLY A 73 1.39 -6.10 -13.73
C GLY A 73 1.03 -5.68 -15.16
N ALA A 74 1.94 -4.93 -15.81
CA ALA A 74 1.81 -4.47 -17.20
C ALA A 74 0.50 -3.72 -17.49
N TRP A 75 -0.11 -3.11 -16.49
CA TRP A 75 -1.45 -2.47 -16.53
C TRP A 75 -2.60 -3.43 -16.91
N ILE A 76 -2.33 -4.72 -17.10
CA ILE A 76 -3.33 -5.73 -17.48
C ILE A 76 -3.91 -6.41 -16.25
N GLN A 77 -3.09 -6.60 -15.23
CA GLN A 77 -3.47 -7.18 -13.96
C GLN A 77 -2.87 -6.37 -12.81
N MET A 78 -3.47 -6.47 -11.65
CA MET A 78 -3.00 -5.81 -10.43
C MET A 78 -3.49 -6.62 -9.22
N ASP A 79 -2.60 -6.82 -8.26
CA ASP A 79 -2.94 -7.44 -6.98
C ASP A 79 -2.33 -6.59 -5.85
N ARG A 80 -3.16 -5.81 -5.16
CA ARG A 80 -2.71 -4.98 -4.04
C ARG A 80 -2.19 -5.80 -2.85
N SER A 81 -2.53 -7.09 -2.77
CA SER A 81 -2.11 -7.96 -1.67
C SER A 81 -0.74 -8.60 -1.88
N ALA A 82 -0.26 -8.66 -3.13
CA ALA A 82 0.91 -9.45 -3.53
C ALA A 82 2.19 -9.13 -2.72
N HIS A 83 2.38 -7.88 -2.33
CA HIS A 83 3.61 -7.44 -1.64
C HIS A 83 3.40 -7.08 -0.17
N LEU A 84 2.22 -7.30 0.42
CA LEU A 84 1.91 -6.87 1.79
C LEU A 84 2.89 -7.43 2.83
N ALA A 85 3.31 -8.69 2.70
CA ALA A 85 4.27 -9.29 3.61
C ALA A 85 5.63 -8.59 3.56
N TYR A 86 6.10 -8.19 2.39
CA TYR A 86 7.32 -7.42 2.20
C TYR A 86 7.17 -5.98 2.70
N LEU A 87 6.05 -5.36 2.38
CA LEU A 87 5.73 -3.98 2.76
C LEU A 87 5.60 -3.81 4.28
N SER A 88 5.31 -4.89 5.02
CA SER A 88 5.31 -4.86 6.48
C SER A 88 6.66 -4.44 7.08
N ASN A 89 7.78 -4.66 6.36
CA ASN A 89 9.09 -4.21 6.78
C ASN A 89 9.20 -2.67 6.82
N LEU A 90 8.53 -1.97 5.89
CA LEU A 90 8.47 -0.50 5.92
C LEU A 90 7.66 -0.01 7.12
N ALA A 91 6.55 -0.68 7.42
CA ALA A 91 5.78 -0.37 8.61
C ALA A 91 6.61 -0.53 9.89
N GLN A 92 7.44 -1.56 9.97
CA GLN A 92 8.38 -1.75 11.09
C GLN A 92 9.43 -0.64 11.22
N GLN A 93 9.70 0.08 10.14
CA GLN A 93 10.59 1.27 10.12
C GLN A 93 9.86 2.57 10.47
N GLY A 94 8.57 2.51 10.79
CA GLY A 94 7.80 3.67 11.20
C GLY A 94 7.08 4.39 10.06
N PHE A 95 6.64 3.66 9.05
CA PHE A 95 5.79 4.17 7.99
C PHE A 95 4.37 3.60 8.11
N VAL A 96 3.38 4.39 7.74
CA VAL A 96 2.09 3.85 7.29
C VAL A 96 2.27 3.42 5.85
N VAL A 97 1.78 2.24 5.48
CA VAL A 97 1.87 1.72 4.12
C VAL A 97 0.49 1.44 3.58
N ALA A 98 0.17 2.01 2.43
CA ALA A 98 -1.10 1.82 1.74
C ALA A 98 -0.86 1.19 0.37
N SER A 99 -1.29 -0.04 0.17
CA SER A 99 -1.26 -0.68 -1.14
C SER A 99 -2.58 -0.40 -1.85
N VAL A 100 -2.53 0.38 -2.93
CA VAL A 100 -3.73 0.89 -3.62
C VAL A 100 -4.05 0.11 -4.89
N GLU A 101 -5.34 -0.04 -5.13
CA GLU A 101 -5.90 -0.57 -6.36
C GLU A 101 -6.03 0.54 -7.41
N TYR A 102 -5.89 0.19 -8.67
CA TYR A 102 -6.17 1.05 -9.81
C TYR A 102 -6.85 0.24 -10.92
N ARG A 103 -7.61 0.90 -11.80
CA ARG A 103 -8.21 0.25 -12.97
C ARG A 103 -7.14 -0.19 -13.96
N THR A 104 -7.24 -1.42 -14.39
CA THR A 104 -6.36 -1.97 -15.43
C THR A 104 -6.80 -1.53 -16.82
N SER A 105 -5.95 -1.74 -17.82
CA SER A 105 -6.25 -1.43 -19.23
C SER A 105 -7.44 -2.24 -19.79
N ASN A 106 -7.80 -3.34 -19.14
CA ASN A 106 -9.00 -4.11 -19.47
C ASN A 106 -10.30 -3.40 -19.01
N GLU A 107 -10.19 -2.47 -18.07
CA GLU A 107 -11.33 -1.76 -17.47
C GLU A 107 -11.43 -0.34 -18.00
N ALA A 108 -10.30 0.37 -18.09
CA ALA A 108 -10.28 1.75 -18.52
C ALA A 108 -8.93 2.10 -19.16
N LYS A 109 -8.99 3.04 -20.12
CA LYS A 109 -7.79 3.58 -20.77
C LYS A 109 -7.13 4.65 -19.92
N TYR A 110 -5.85 4.95 -20.22
CA TYR A 110 -5.19 6.13 -19.68
C TYR A 110 -6.07 7.39 -19.92
N PRO A 111 -6.23 8.29 -18.94
CA PRO A 111 -5.46 8.42 -17.71
C PRO A 111 -6.07 7.72 -16.47
N ALA A 112 -7.08 6.87 -16.61
CA ALA A 112 -7.82 6.32 -15.50
C ALA A 112 -6.95 5.67 -14.39
N PRO A 113 -5.92 4.86 -14.68
CA PRO A 113 -5.07 4.28 -13.64
C PRO A 113 -4.36 5.35 -12.80
N LEU A 114 -3.93 6.46 -13.41
CA LEU A 114 -3.31 7.56 -12.68
C LEU A 114 -4.31 8.34 -11.82
N GLN A 115 -5.52 8.57 -12.35
CA GLN A 115 -6.62 9.19 -11.62
C GLN A 115 -6.97 8.40 -10.35
N ASP A 116 -6.97 7.09 -10.45
CA ASP A 116 -7.27 6.18 -9.34
C ASP A 116 -6.18 6.25 -8.25
N VAL A 117 -4.91 6.25 -8.64
CA VAL A 117 -3.78 6.42 -7.71
C VAL A 117 -3.88 7.76 -6.99
N LYS A 118 -4.13 8.85 -7.72
CA LYS A 118 -4.28 10.19 -7.15
C LYS A 118 -5.49 10.28 -6.22
N ALA A 119 -6.61 9.62 -6.55
CA ALA A 119 -7.76 9.52 -5.66
C ALA A 119 -7.41 8.80 -4.35
N GLY A 120 -6.62 7.70 -4.41
CA GLY A 120 -6.11 7.01 -3.23
C GLY A 120 -5.24 7.89 -2.34
N ILE A 121 -4.37 8.73 -2.93
CA ILE A 121 -3.53 9.68 -2.19
C ILE A 121 -4.40 10.73 -1.49
N ARG A 122 -5.42 11.29 -2.17
CA ARG A 122 -6.35 12.26 -1.57
C ARG A 122 -7.14 11.63 -0.44
N TYR A 123 -7.64 10.41 -0.62
CA TYR A 123 -8.34 9.67 0.42
C TYR A 123 -7.49 9.51 1.69
N LEU A 124 -6.23 9.10 1.55
CA LEU A 124 -5.31 8.94 2.67
C LEU A 124 -5.06 10.27 3.38
N ARG A 125 -4.94 11.37 2.65
CA ARG A 125 -4.76 12.71 3.21
C ARG A 125 -6.01 13.19 3.94
N ALA A 126 -7.20 12.96 3.37
CA ALA A 126 -8.49 13.28 3.99
C ALA A 126 -8.72 12.50 5.30
N HIS A 127 -8.22 11.27 5.38
CA HIS A 127 -8.38 10.39 6.53
C HIS A 127 -7.09 10.23 7.36
N ALA A 128 -6.16 11.17 7.23
CA ALA A 128 -4.82 11.09 7.82
C ALA A 128 -4.87 10.88 9.35
N GLU A 129 -5.78 11.54 10.03
CA GLU A 129 -5.94 11.40 11.49
C GLU A 129 -6.36 9.99 11.89
N ARG A 130 -7.30 9.40 11.16
CA ARG A 130 -7.81 8.04 11.40
C ARG A 130 -6.71 6.97 11.31
N PHE A 131 -5.76 7.16 10.39
CA PHE A 131 -4.71 6.19 10.08
C PHE A 131 -3.34 6.58 10.62
N CYS A 132 -3.27 7.58 11.52
CA CYS A 132 -2.02 8.09 12.08
C CYS A 132 -1.02 8.59 11.01
N ILE A 133 -1.52 9.11 9.89
CA ILE A 133 -0.71 9.65 8.79
C ILE A 133 -0.36 11.11 9.07
N ASP A 134 0.87 11.49 8.75
CA ASP A 134 1.26 12.88 8.58
C ASP A 134 0.89 13.31 7.14
N PRO A 135 -0.11 14.17 6.95
CA PRO A 135 -0.61 14.54 5.63
C PRO A 135 0.42 15.29 4.78
N ASP A 136 1.45 15.84 5.40
CA ASP A 136 2.54 16.58 4.73
C ASP A 136 3.72 15.66 4.36
N ARG A 137 3.65 14.37 4.70
CA ARG A 137 4.69 13.38 4.42
C ARG A 137 4.11 12.12 3.80
N ILE A 138 3.59 12.27 2.58
CA ILE A 138 3.09 11.14 1.77
C ILE A 138 4.02 10.95 0.58
N GLY A 139 4.59 9.76 0.44
CA GLY A 139 5.38 9.35 -0.71
C GLY A 139 4.72 8.23 -1.48
N VAL A 140 5.13 8.05 -2.74
CA VAL A 140 4.68 6.97 -3.60
C VAL A 140 5.83 6.04 -3.95
N MET A 141 5.55 4.75 -4.03
CA MET A 141 6.50 3.71 -4.40
C MET A 141 5.78 2.66 -5.23
N GLY A 142 6.44 2.13 -6.25
CA GLY A 142 5.83 1.10 -7.07
C GLY A 142 6.81 0.46 -8.04
N GLU A 143 6.45 -0.67 -8.59
CA GLU A 143 7.29 -1.47 -9.47
C GLU A 143 6.72 -1.57 -10.89
N SER A 144 7.58 -1.67 -11.91
CA SER A 144 7.17 -1.92 -13.30
C SER A 144 6.09 -0.93 -13.76
N ALA A 145 4.90 -1.38 -14.15
CA ALA A 145 3.75 -0.53 -14.46
C ALA A 145 3.36 0.38 -13.29
N GLY A 146 3.44 -0.12 -12.04
CA GLY A 146 3.26 0.69 -10.84
C GLY A 146 4.40 1.69 -10.63
N GLY A 147 5.62 1.34 -11.04
CA GLY A 147 6.75 2.27 -11.08
C GLY A 147 6.52 3.43 -12.05
N TYR A 148 5.96 3.16 -13.22
CA TYR A 148 5.52 4.20 -14.16
C TYR A 148 4.46 5.11 -13.53
N LEU A 149 3.42 4.53 -12.92
CA LEU A 149 2.38 5.31 -12.22
C LEU A 149 2.95 6.10 -11.05
N THR A 150 4.00 5.60 -10.38
CA THR A 150 4.76 6.32 -9.36
C THR A 150 5.41 7.58 -9.93
N CYS A 151 6.09 7.48 -11.09
CA CYS A 151 6.66 8.65 -11.77
C CYS A 151 5.57 9.65 -12.15
N MET A 152 4.48 9.18 -12.73
CA MET A 152 3.36 10.04 -13.16
C MET A 152 2.67 10.71 -11.96
N ALA A 153 2.44 9.99 -10.86
CA ALA A 153 1.83 10.57 -9.67
C ALA A 153 2.67 11.68 -9.03
N ALA A 154 4.00 11.58 -9.17
CA ALA A 154 4.93 12.57 -8.64
C ALA A 154 5.13 13.80 -9.54
N LEU A 155 4.99 13.65 -10.86
CA LEU A 155 5.40 14.67 -11.84
C LEU A 155 4.24 15.29 -12.62
N ALA A 156 3.11 14.58 -12.74
CA ALA A 156 1.97 15.05 -13.51
C ALA A 156 1.03 15.88 -12.63
N ASP A 157 0.97 17.17 -12.91
CA ASP A 157 0.21 18.18 -12.14
C ASP A 157 -1.03 18.72 -12.89
N ASP A 158 -1.32 18.19 -14.10
CA ASP A 158 -2.50 18.60 -14.85
C ASP A 158 -3.79 18.23 -14.09
N PRO A 159 -4.73 19.18 -13.94
CA PRO A 159 -6.02 18.93 -13.26
C PRO A 159 -6.86 17.78 -13.84
N ILE A 160 -6.61 17.36 -15.08
CA ILE A 160 -7.28 16.20 -15.69
C ILE A 160 -7.07 14.90 -14.90
N TYR A 161 -6.01 14.83 -14.10
CA TYR A 161 -5.69 13.67 -13.28
C TYR A 161 -6.35 13.69 -11.91
N ASP A 162 -6.91 14.81 -11.47
CA ASP A 162 -7.58 14.95 -10.18
C ASP A 162 -9.10 14.93 -10.39
N VAL A 163 -9.68 13.74 -10.31
CA VAL A 163 -11.12 13.50 -10.49
C VAL A 163 -11.70 12.71 -9.33
N GLY A 164 -13.01 12.72 -9.19
CA GLY A 164 -13.74 11.95 -8.18
C GLY A 164 -13.87 12.67 -6.86
N GLU A 165 -13.63 11.96 -5.76
CA GLU A 165 -13.87 12.44 -4.40
C GLU A 165 -12.65 13.12 -3.77
N ASN A 166 -12.88 13.82 -2.64
CA ASN A 166 -11.84 14.48 -1.82
C ASN A 166 -10.98 15.48 -2.62
N LEU A 167 -11.57 16.20 -3.57
CA LEU A 167 -10.86 17.16 -4.42
C LEU A 167 -10.34 18.39 -3.67
N GLU A 168 -10.83 18.64 -2.46
CA GLU A 168 -10.32 19.66 -1.54
C GLU A 168 -8.94 19.30 -0.96
N TYR A 169 -8.52 18.03 -1.07
CA TYR A 169 -7.20 17.57 -0.65
C TYR A 169 -6.27 17.42 -1.84
N SER A 170 -5.01 17.79 -1.65
CA SER A 170 -4.00 17.65 -2.69
C SER A 170 -3.63 16.19 -2.94
N SER A 171 -3.40 15.80 -4.20
CA SER A 171 -2.78 14.54 -4.61
C SER A 171 -1.26 14.62 -4.71
N ALA A 172 -0.65 15.77 -4.47
CA ALA A 172 0.80 15.95 -4.52
C ALA A 172 1.52 15.10 -3.47
N VAL A 173 2.71 14.61 -3.81
CA VAL A 173 3.54 13.76 -2.95
C VAL A 173 4.90 14.39 -2.72
N GLN A 174 5.54 14.07 -1.59
CA GLN A 174 6.81 14.65 -1.17
C GLN A 174 8.01 13.78 -1.53
N ALA A 175 7.78 12.52 -1.90
CA ALA A 175 8.83 11.59 -2.32
C ALA A 175 8.27 10.56 -3.32
N ALA A 176 9.12 10.09 -4.21
CA ALA A 176 8.80 9.01 -5.15
C ALA A 176 9.95 8.01 -5.23
N CYS A 177 9.63 6.72 -5.23
CA CYS A 177 10.59 5.64 -5.36
C CYS A 177 10.12 4.64 -6.42
N PRO A 178 10.28 4.94 -7.71
CA PRO A 178 9.90 4.04 -8.78
C PRO A 178 10.94 2.93 -8.95
N TRP A 179 10.48 1.68 -9.00
CA TRP A 179 11.32 0.52 -9.29
C TRP A 179 11.15 0.12 -10.75
N TYR A 180 12.24 0.08 -11.50
CA TYR A 180 12.31 -0.32 -12.91
C TYR A 180 11.08 0.12 -13.74
N PRO A 181 10.72 1.43 -13.72
CA PRO A 181 9.59 1.93 -14.49
C PRO A 181 9.89 1.84 -15.99
N PRO A 182 8.95 1.39 -16.82
CA PRO A 182 9.07 1.58 -18.27
C PRO A 182 8.91 3.07 -18.59
N THR A 183 9.97 3.69 -19.11
CA THR A 183 10.01 5.13 -19.41
C THR A 183 10.03 5.43 -20.91
N ASP A 184 10.29 4.42 -21.75
CA ASP A 184 10.22 4.50 -23.20
C ASP A 184 9.31 3.42 -23.76
N PHE A 185 8.18 3.83 -24.32
CA PHE A 185 7.19 2.93 -24.90
C PHE A 185 7.39 2.66 -26.39
N ARG A 186 8.34 3.33 -27.05
CA ARG A 186 8.57 3.16 -28.50
C ARG A 186 8.91 1.71 -28.85
N GLY A 187 9.72 1.06 -28.02
CA GLY A 187 10.04 -0.36 -28.18
C GLY A 187 8.85 -1.31 -27.99
N PHE A 188 7.82 -0.90 -27.27
CA PHE A 188 6.58 -1.68 -27.09
C PHE A 188 5.58 -1.48 -28.23
N LEU A 189 5.62 -0.30 -28.88
CA LEU A 189 4.69 0.07 -29.94
C LEU A 189 5.19 -0.34 -31.34
N TYR A 190 6.49 -0.48 -31.50
CA TYR A 190 7.16 -0.76 -32.78
C TYR A 190 8.00 -2.02 -32.73
N SER A 191 7.59 -3.04 -31.93
CA SER A 191 8.15 -4.39 -32.10
C SER A 191 7.85 -4.82 -33.52
N ASP A 192 8.89 -4.91 -34.32
CA ASP A 192 8.86 -5.34 -35.73
C ASP A 192 8.17 -6.70 -35.81
N PRO A 193 7.06 -6.85 -36.56
CA PRO A 193 6.39 -8.14 -36.72
C PRO A 193 7.28 -9.25 -37.28
N GLU A 194 8.43 -8.89 -37.89
CA GLU A 194 9.39 -9.87 -38.44
C GLU A 194 10.39 -10.40 -37.38
N GLN A 195 10.33 -9.92 -36.13
CA GLN A 195 11.20 -10.39 -35.01
C GLN A 195 10.48 -11.24 -33.96
N CYS A 196 9.24 -11.64 -34.21
CA CYS A 196 8.48 -12.59 -33.38
C CYS A 196 8.54 -14.01 -33.95
#